data_a0f3dff4b149ff0fc8eda49900a8b1d7
#
_entry.id   a0f3dff4b149ff0fc8eda49900a8b1d7
#
_cell.length_a   1.000
_cell.length_b   1.000
_cell.length_c   1.000
_cell.angle_alpha   90.00
_cell.angle_beta   90.00
_cell.angle_gamma   90.00
#
_symmetry.space_group_name_H-M   'P 1'
#
loop_
_entity.id
_entity.type
_entity.pdbx_description
1 polymer ?
#
loop_
_entity_poly.entity_id
_entity_poly.type
_entity_poly.pdbx_seq_one_letter_code
_entity_poly.pdbx_strand_id
1 'polypeptide(L)'
;MVNSIAERNLESVITVRNLSVRYGQIEVLRNVSFKVFKKDFVGIIGPNGAGKSTLIKALLGMIPYEGEIVLNGKVGYVPQLSSFNREFPISVYDFVRVSIRKEKNWRKLVDEALTKVGLECFGERLVGTLSGGQYQRVSLARAIVSKPDIVILDEPESGVDEMGKARFYDLLYEMNEKWGITILMVSHDIGMVFEKCKTVMCLNKTLHCHGPTREIRPEDVKKLFGEFDIWIRAHSHYEIEHTHENSNSHKTPD
;
A
#
# COMPACT_ATOMS: atom_id res chain seq x y z
N MET A 1 -11.82 -19.24 -16.78
CA MET A 1 -13.06 -19.40 -16.01
C MET A 1 -12.74 -19.02 -14.56
N VAL A 2 -12.97 -17.76 -14.23
CA VAL A 2 -12.85 -17.26 -12.87
C VAL A 2 -14.13 -16.48 -12.61
N ASN A 3 -15.17 -17.18 -12.22
CA ASN A 3 -16.39 -16.58 -11.70
C ASN A 3 -17.04 -17.58 -10.77
N SER A 4 -16.85 -17.39 -9.49
CA SER A 4 -17.87 -17.70 -8.46
C SER A 4 -17.30 -17.37 -7.06
N ILE A 5 -17.13 -16.09 -6.76
CA ILE A 5 -17.21 -15.66 -5.37
C ILE A 5 -18.58 -15.00 -5.28
N ALA A 6 -19.43 -15.56 -4.42
CA ALA A 6 -20.74 -14.99 -4.13
C ALA A 6 -20.58 -13.48 -4.06
N GLU A 7 -21.25 -12.75 -4.96
CA GLU A 7 -21.38 -11.30 -4.94
C GLU A 7 -22.08 -10.95 -3.61
N ARG A 8 -21.28 -10.84 -2.57
CA ARG A 8 -21.71 -10.05 -1.41
C ARG A 8 -22.00 -8.68 -1.98
N ASN A 9 -23.08 -8.05 -1.58
CA ASN A 9 -23.44 -6.66 -1.83
C ASN A 9 -22.36 -5.70 -1.25
N LEU A 10 -21.11 -5.85 -1.68
CA LEU A 10 -19.97 -5.04 -1.25
C LEU A 10 -19.90 -3.83 -2.17
N GLU A 11 -19.99 -2.66 -1.58
CA GLU A 11 -19.84 -1.38 -2.27
C GLU A 11 -18.43 -1.28 -2.88
N SER A 12 -18.35 -1.22 -4.23
CA SER A 12 -17.08 -0.99 -4.92
C SER A 12 -16.68 0.47 -4.81
N VAL A 13 -15.50 0.74 -4.26
CA VAL A 13 -14.95 2.11 -4.12
C VAL A 13 -13.92 2.45 -5.19
N ILE A 14 -13.29 1.45 -5.82
CA ILE A 14 -12.46 1.62 -7.02
C ILE A 14 -12.96 0.65 -8.08
N THR A 15 -13.28 1.15 -9.26
CA THR A 15 -13.60 0.32 -10.44
C THR A 15 -12.73 0.77 -11.60
N VAL A 16 -12.01 -0.17 -12.18
CA VAL A 16 -11.17 0.04 -13.36
C VAL A 16 -11.62 -0.91 -14.45
N ARG A 17 -11.81 -0.38 -15.68
CA ARG A 17 -12.21 -1.17 -16.84
C ARG A 17 -11.32 -0.84 -18.02
N ASN A 18 -10.70 -1.87 -18.60
CA ASN A 18 -9.89 -1.83 -19.84
C ASN A 18 -8.83 -0.71 -19.82
N LEU A 19 -8.23 -0.45 -18.64
CA LEU A 19 -7.21 0.58 -18.48
C LEU A 19 -5.97 0.24 -19.29
N SER A 20 -5.58 1.15 -20.18
CA SER A 20 -4.31 1.09 -20.90
C SER A 20 -3.58 2.42 -20.82
N VAL A 21 -2.26 2.37 -20.66
CA VAL A 21 -1.38 3.54 -20.56
C VAL A 21 -0.19 3.38 -21.48
N ARG A 22 0.09 4.42 -22.28
CA ARG A 22 1.24 4.48 -23.19
C ARG A 22 2.07 5.72 -22.96
N TYR A 23 3.39 5.60 -23.07
CA TYR A 23 4.35 6.69 -23.18
C TYR A 23 5.02 6.64 -24.56
N GLY A 24 4.55 7.48 -25.47
CA GLY A 24 4.92 7.40 -26.88
C GLY A 24 4.54 6.04 -27.47
N GLN A 25 5.53 5.28 -27.97
CA GLN A 25 5.30 3.94 -28.53
C GLN A 25 5.33 2.81 -27.48
N ILE A 26 5.67 3.12 -26.23
CA ILE A 26 5.83 2.12 -25.19
C ILE A 26 4.51 1.94 -24.44
N GLU A 27 3.92 0.75 -24.53
CA GLU A 27 2.75 0.34 -23.76
C GLU A 27 3.21 -0.15 -22.38
N VAL A 28 2.81 0.58 -21.33
CA VAL A 28 3.19 0.29 -19.94
C VAL A 28 2.09 -0.48 -19.22
N LEU A 29 0.82 -0.17 -19.49
CA LEU A 29 -0.33 -0.93 -19.00
C LEU A 29 -1.22 -1.28 -20.17
N ARG A 30 -1.76 -2.52 -20.17
CA ARG A 30 -2.61 -3.04 -21.24
C ARG A 30 -3.83 -3.74 -20.69
N ASN A 31 -5.02 -3.20 -20.99
CA ASN A 31 -6.32 -3.79 -20.70
C ASN A 31 -6.48 -4.30 -19.25
N VAL A 32 -6.08 -3.46 -18.26
CA VAL A 32 -6.17 -3.77 -16.84
C VAL A 32 -7.60 -3.49 -16.35
N SER A 33 -8.24 -4.50 -15.75
CA SER A 33 -9.61 -4.37 -15.19
C SER A 33 -9.68 -5.01 -13.82
N PHE A 34 -10.19 -4.27 -12.82
CA PHE A 34 -10.37 -4.78 -11.45
C PHE A 34 -11.37 -3.93 -10.66
N LYS A 35 -11.76 -4.44 -9.49
CA LYS A 35 -12.55 -3.71 -8.50
C LYS A 35 -11.90 -3.82 -7.13
N VAL A 36 -11.98 -2.75 -6.34
CA VAL A 36 -11.63 -2.74 -4.91
C VAL A 36 -12.89 -2.40 -4.13
N PHE A 37 -13.16 -3.15 -3.10
CA PHE A 37 -14.34 -2.98 -2.26
C PHE A 37 -14.02 -2.17 -1.01
N LYS A 38 -15.06 -1.56 -0.42
CA LYS A 38 -14.95 -0.80 0.81
C LYS A 38 -14.34 -1.63 1.94
N LYS A 39 -13.41 -1.04 2.69
CA LYS A 39 -12.65 -1.70 3.77
C LYS A 39 -11.74 -2.83 3.31
N ASP A 40 -11.42 -2.91 2.02
CA ASP A 40 -10.40 -3.83 1.54
C ASP A 40 -8.98 -3.28 1.82
N PHE A 41 -8.02 -4.17 2.01
CA PHE A 41 -6.61 -3.85 2.07
C PHE A 41 -5.90 -4.61 0.96
N VAL A 42 -5.64 -3.90 -0.13
CA VAL A 42 -5.11 -4.49 -1.37
C VAL A 42 -3.62 -4.20 -1.50
N GLY A 43 -2.83 -5.26 -1.64
CA GLY A 43 -1.42 -5.19 -1.99
C GLY A 43 -1.22 -5.41 -3.49
N ILE A 44 -0.53 -4.49 -4.17
CA ILE A 44 -0.12 -4.63 -5.57
C ILE A 44 1.33 -5.06 -5.61
N ILE A 45 1.59 -6.24 -6.15
CA ILE A 45 2.93 -6.79 -6.34
C ILE A 45 3.25 -6.95 -7.83
N GLY A 46 4.54 -6.94 -8.16
CA GLY A 46 5.03 -7.14 -9.52
C GLY A 46 6.48 -6.71 -9.67
N PRO A 47 7.17 -7.16 -10.73
CA PRO A 47 8.57 -6.82 -10.98
C PRO A 47 8.78 -5.32 -11.21
N ASN A 48 10.04 -4.88 -11.22
CA ASN A 48 10.38 -3.52 -11.62
C ASN A 48 9.97 -3.30 -13.08
N GLY A 49 9.38 -2.13 -13.37
CA GLY A 49 8.85 -1.84 -14.70
C GLY A 49 7.49 -2.48 -15.02
N ALA A 50 6.86 -3.18 -14.07
CA ALA A 50 5.54 -3.80 -14.23
C ALA A 50 4.38 -2.82 -14.46
N GLY A 51 4.60 -1.51 -14.24
CA GLY A 51 3.56 -0.48 -14.37
C GLY A 51 2.83 -0.14 -13.07
N LYS A 52 3.32 -0.58 -11.90
CA LYS A 52 2.67 -0.36 -10.59
C LYS A 52 2.45 1.12 -10.29
N SER A 53 3.51 1.95 -10.29
CA SER A 53 3.40 3.40 -10.07
C SER A 53 2.64 4.11 -11.21
N THR A 54 2.68 3.56 -12.43
CA THR A 54 1.88 4.05 -13.56
C THR A 54 0.39 3.81 -13.30
N LEU A 55 0.02 2.66 -12.77
CA LEU A 55 -1.35 2.36 -12.36
C LEU A 55 -1.83 3.37 -11.30
N ILE A 56 -1.03 3.62 -10.25
CA ILE A 56 -1.36 4.63 -9.23
C ILE A 56 -1.53 6.02 -9.84
N LYS A 57 -0.60 6.46 -10.70
CA LYS A 57 -0.71 7.77 -11.37
C LYS A 57 -1.96 7.89 -12.25
N ALA A 58 -2.35 6.82 -12.94
CA ALA A 58 -3.58 6.79 -13.72
C ALA A 58 -4.82 6.86 -12.82
N LEU A 59 -4.89 6.10 -11.73
CA LEU A 59 -5.97 6.15 -10.73
C LEU A 59 -6.15 7.56 -10.16
N LEU A 60 -5.06 8.27 -9.93
CA LEU A 60 -5.07 9.65 -9.39
C LEU A 60 -5.30 10.73 -10.47
N GLY A 61 -5.49 10.34 -11.74
CA GLY A 61 -5.67 11.28 -12.84
C GLY A 61 -4.43 12.14 -13.14
N MET A 62 -3.22 11.69 -12.75
CA MET A 62 -1.97 12.42 -12.94
C MET A 62 -1.37 12.24 -14.33
N ILE A 63 -1.84 11.25 -15.09
CA ILE A 63 -1.39 10.93 -16.45
C ILE A 63 -2.57 10.57 -17.33
N PRO A 64 -2.48 10.77 -18.66
CA PRO A 64 -3.50 10.32 -19.59
C PRO A 64 -3.56 8.78 -19.66
N TYR A 65 -4.76 8.25 -19.85
CA TYR A 65 -5.02 6.82 -19.99
C TYR A 65 -6.22 6.57 -20.92
N GLU A 66 -6.33 5.34 -21.41
CA GLU A 66 -7.50 4.81 -22.11
C GLU A 66 -8.27 3.87 -21.17
N GLY A 67 -9.61 3.77 -21.33
CA GLY A 67 -10.47 2.97 -20.48
C GLY A 67 -11.26 3.80 -19.48
N GLU A 68 -11.76 3.17 -18.42
CA GLU A 68 -12.61 3.81 -17.42
C GLU A 68 -12.04 3.60 -16.02
N ILE A 69 -11.98 4.68 -15.23
CA ILE A 69 -11.64 4.68 -13.81
C ILE A 69 -12.74 5.40 -13.03
N VAL A 70 -13.31 4.72 -12.04
CA VAL A 70 -14.29 5.30 -11.11
C VAL A 70 -13.75 5.16 -9.69
N LEU A 71 -13.61 6.30 -8.99
CA LEU A 71 -13.25 6.39 -7.58
C LEU A 71 -14.44 6.95 -6.80
N ASN A 72 -15.00 6.16 -5.90
CA ASN A 72 -16.14 6.55 -5.06
C ASN A 72 -15.63 6.88 -3.64
N GLY A 73 -15.48 8.17 -3.33
CA GLY A 73 -15.02 8.67 -2.04
C GLY A 73 -13.79 9.57 -2.13
N LYS A 74 -13.40 10.11 -0.98
CA LYS A 74 -12.20 10.94 -0.86
C LYS A 74 -10.95 10.08 -0.87
N VAL A 75 -9.92 10.49 -1.62
CA VAL A 75 -8.66 9.78 -1.74
C VAL A 75 -7.54 10.53 -1.02
N GLY A 76 -6.82 9.83 -0.14
CA GLY A 76 -5.52 10.24 0.38
C GLY A 76 -4.40 9.54 -0.39
N TYR A 77 -3.28 10.23 -0.63
CA TYR A 77 -2.16 9.67 -1.38
C TYR A 77 -0.84 9.83 -0.64
N VAL A 78 -0.11 8.73 -0.53
CA VAL A 78 1.27 8.70 -0.01
C VAL A 78 2.19 8.36 -1.20
N PRO A 79 2.95 9.34 -1.72
CA PRO A 79 3.91 9.09 -2.81
C PRO A 79 5.14 8.36 -2.31
N GLN A 80 5.91 7.81 -3.25
CA GLN A 80 7.22 7.24 -2.97
C GLN A 80 8.15 8.29 -2.32
N LEU A 81 8.91 7.87 -1.30
CA LEU A 81 9.76 8.75 -0.48
C LEU A 81 10.79 9.57 -1.26
N SER A 82 11.29 9.04 -2.37
CA SER A 82 12.29 9.71 -3.22
C SER A 82 11.78 10.97 -3.92
N SER A 83 10.47 11.22 -3.93
CA SER A 83 9.83 12.32 -4.66
C SER A 83 9.83 13.67 -3.94
N PHE A 84 10.24 13.73 -2.66
CA PHE A 84 10.22 14.97 -1.88
C PHE A 84 11.63 15.54 -1.64
N ASN A 85 11.83 16.82 -2.00
CA ASN A 85 13.07 17.52 -1.64
C ASN A 85 13.06 17.88 -0.16
N ARG A 86 13.87 17.18 0.65
CA ARG A 86 13.99 17.38 2.10
C ARG A 86 14.68 18.69 2.51
N GLU A 87 15.34 19.36 1.58
CA GLU A 87 16.01 20.65 1.84
C GLU A 87 15.01 21.82 1.95
N PHE A 88 13.76 21.61 1.48
CA PHE A 88 12.73 22.62 1.58
C PHE A 88 12.33 22.86 3.05
N PRO A 89 12.50 24.11 3.58
CA PRO A 89 12.28 24.40 5.00
C PRO A 89 10.78 24.53 5.33
N ILE A 90 10.07 23.41 5.39
CA ILE A 90 8.65 23.34 5.74
C ILE A 90 8.47 22.62 7.08
N SER A 91 7.59 23.16 7.95
CA SER A 91 7.20 22.49 9.19
C SER A 91 6.31 21.29 8.90
N VAL A 92 6.25 20.33 9.83
CA VAL A 92 5.31 19.20 9.76
C VAL A 92 3.87 19.71 9.73
N TYR A 93 3.54 20.75 10.50
CA TYR A 93 2.21 21.36 10.46
C TYR A 93 1.86 21.86 9.05
N ASP A 94 2.75 22.62 8.42
CA ASP A 94 2.48 23.16 7.09
C ASP A 94 2.44 22.09 6.02
N PHE A 95 3.30 21.07 6.13
CA PHE A 95 3.31 19.94 5.20
C PHE A 95 2.01 19.13 5.25
N VAL A 96 1.47 18.86 6.43
CA VAL A 96 0.24 18.08 6.60
C VAL A 96 -0.99 18.89 6.21
N ARG A 97 -1.06 20.20 6.62
CA ARG A 97 -2.24 21.04 6.36
C ARG A 97 -2.47 21.36 4.88
N VAL A 98 -1.48 21.15 4.00
CA VAL A 98 -1.65 21.37 2.55
C VAL A 98 -2.90 20.66 2.00
N SER A 99 -3.23 19.48 2.54
CA SER A 99 -4.41 18.70 2.12
C SER A 99 -5.75 19.26 2.61
N ILE A 100 -5.74 20.24 3.56
CA ILE A 100 -6.94 20.80 4.20
C ILE A 100 -6.88 22.35 4.30
N ARG A 101 -6.26 23.03 3.31
CA ARG A 101 -5.98 24.48 3.35
C ARG A 101 -7.18 25.37 3.71
N LYS A 102 -8.39 24.95 3.39
CA LYS A 102 -9.63 25.74 3.59
C LYS A 102 -10.27 25.51 4.95
N GLU A 103 -9.80 24.56 5.76
CA GLU A 103 -10.39 24.23 7.04
C GLU A 103 -9.98 25.24 8.11
N LYS A 104 -10.96 25.86 8.78
CA LYS A 104 -10.68 26.85 9.85
C LYS A 104 -10.04 26.22 11.07
N ASN A 105 -10.38 24.96 11.39
CA ASN A 105 -9.88 24.18 12.50
C ASN A 105 -8.70 23.27 12.12
N TRP A 106 -7.95 23.65 11.08
CA TRP A 106 -6.88 22.82 10.50
C TRP A 106 -5.87 22.33 11.55
N ARG A 107 -5.51 23.17 12.55
CA ARG A 107 -4.50 22.78 13.57
C ARG A 107 -4.98 21.56 14.36
N LYS A 108 -6.22 21.56 14.84
CA LYS A 108 -6.81 20.40 15.53
C LYS A 108 -6.84 19.15 14.64
N LEU A 109 -7.18 19.29 13.37
CA LEU A 109 -7.21 18.16 12.43
C LEU A 109 -5.81 17.61 12.19
N VAL A 110 -4.80 18.46 12.10
CA VAL A 110 -3.40 18.04 11.95
C VAL A 110 -2.92 17.35 13.22
N ASP A 111 -3.20 17.89 14.41
CA ASP A 111 -2.85 17.27 15.70
C ASP A 111 -3.49 15.87 15.82
N GLU A 112 -4.78 15.73 15.48
CA GLU A 112 -5.47 14.44 15.43
C GLU A 112 -4.80 13.44 14.47
N ALA A 113 -4.37 13.92 13.28
CA ALA A 113 -3.69 13.08 12.31
C ALA A 113 -2.28 12.67 12.76
N LEU A 114 -1.53 13.59 13.39
CA LEU A 114 -0.21 13.32 13.95
C LEU A 114 -0.27 12.32 15.11
N THR A 115 -1.25 12.46 16.01
CA THR A 115 -1.51 11.50 17.07
C THR A 115 -1.77 10.11 16.54
N LYS A 116 -2.60 9.99 15.50
CA LYS A 116 -2.91 8.71 14.86
C LYS A 116 -1.70 7.98 14.30
N VAL A 117 -0.64 8.69 13.92
CA VAL A 117 0.60 8.11 13.40
C VAL A 117 1.72 8.06 14.45
N GLY A 118 1.42 8.42 15.73
CA GLY A 118 2.38 8.39 16.84
C GLY A 118 3.45 9.49 16.75
N LEU A 119 3.06 10.71 16.34
CA LEU A 119 3.94 11.88 16.17
C LEU A 119 3.35 13.17 16.80
N GLU A 120 2.73 13.07 17.97
CA GLU A 120 1.98 14.14 18.62
C GLU A 120 2.78 15.45 18.79
N CYS A 121 4.08 15.35 19.09
CA CYS A 121 4.92 16.51 19.39
C CYS A 121 5.78 16.98 18.20
N PHE A 122 5.47 16.54 16.97
CA PHE A 122 6.31 16.78 15.82
C PHE A 122 5.88 18.00 14.98
N GLY A 123 4.76 18.63 15.26
CA GLY A 123 4.14 19.64 14.41
C GLY A 123 5.06 20.81 14.00
N GLU A 124 5.87 21.33 14.91
CA GLU A 124 6.79 22.46 14.67
C GLU A 124 8.15 22.02 14.08
N ARG A 125 8.46 20.71 13.99
CA ARG A 125 9.72 20.24 13.42
C ARG A 125 9.77 20.47 11.93
N LEU A 126 10.96 20.69 11.40
CA LEU A 126 11.18 20.75 9.95
C LEU A 126 11.14 19.33 9.36
N VAL A 127 10.42 19.15 8.26
CA VAL A 127 10.30 17.87 7.56
C VAL A 127 11.67 17.29 7.16
N GLY A 128 12.62 18.15 6.77
CA GLY A 128 13.98 17.76 6.41
C GLY A 128 14.77 17.10 7.54
N THR A 129 14.42 17.35 8.81
CA THR A 129 15.13 16.78 9.98
C THR A 129 14.61 15.43 10.43
N LEU A 130 13.56 14.93 9.80
CA LEU A 130 12.91 13.66 10.17
C LEU A 130 13.72 12.45 9.69
N SER A 131 13.73 11.37 10.51
CA SER A 131 14.19 10.07 10.03
C SER A 131 13.28 9.54 8.90
N GLY A 132 13.72 8.51 8.16
CA GLY A 132 12.93 7.90 7.09
C GLY A 132 11.55 7.45 7.58
N GLY A 133 11.48 6.71 8.69
CA GLY A 133 10.22 6.24 9.26
C GLY A 133 9.34 7.37 9.83
N GLN A 134 9.94 8.44 10.39
CA GLN A 134 9.18 9.61 10.82
C GLN A 134 8.56 10.36 9.62
N TYR A 135 9.34 10.56 8.56
CA TYR A 135 8.85 11.19 7.34
C TYR A 135 7.72 10.36 6.68
N GLN A 136 7.86 9.04 6.66
CA GLN A 136 6.83 8.13 6.17
C GLN A 136 5.51 8.32 6.94
N ARG A 137 5.57 8.35 8.29
CA ARG A 137 4.40 8.58 9.14
C ARG A 137 3.81 9.98 8.96
N VAL A 138 4.63 11.02 8.81
CA VAL A 138 4.16 12.38 8.49
C VAL A 138 3.47 12.42 7.13
N SER A 139 4.00 11.71 6.12
CA SER A 139 3.37 11.57 4.80
C SER A 139 2.02 10.86 4.88
N LEU A 140 1.92 9.85 5.74
CA LEU A 140 0.65 9.18 6.03
C LEU A 140 -0.33 10.13 6.76
N ALA A 141 0.13 10.89 7.76
CA ALA A 141 -0.69 11.91 8.43
C ALA A 141 -1.27 12.92 7.42
N ARG A 142 -0.46 13.38 6.44
CA ARG A 142 -0.92 14.24 5.35
C ARG A 142 -1.99 13.59 4.49
N ALA A 143 -1.87 12.31 4.21
CA ALA A 143 -2.86 11.57 3.42
C ALA A 143 -4.19 11.41 4.16
N ILE A 144 -4.16 11.21 5.49
CA ILE A 144 -5.36 10.91 6.29
C ILE A 144 -6.02 12.13 6.95
N VAL A 145 -5.35 13.29 6.99
CA VAL A 145 -5.86 14.51 7.67
C VAL A 145 -7.22 14.98 7.14
N SER A 146 -7.50 14.74 5.85
CA SER A 146 -8.77 15.06 5.20
C SER A 146 -9.87 14.02 5.49
N LYS A 147 -9.60 12.99 6.31
CA LYS A 147 -10.48 11.85 6.60
C LYS A 147 -10.94 11.16 5.30
N PRO A 148 -10.02 10.59 4.52
CA PRO A 148 -10.34 9.94 3.25
C PRO A 148 -11.05 8.60 3.47
N ASP A 149 -11.79 8.16 2.44
CA ASP A 149 -12.41 6.83 2.36
C ASP A 149 -11.39 5.79 1.83
N ILE A 150 -10.45 6.26 1.00
CA ILE A 150 -9.45 5.45 0.31
C ILE A 150 -8.07 6.07 0.55
N VAL A 151 -7.08 5.26 0.90
CA VAL A 151 -5.66 5.65 0.95
C VAL A 151 -4.89 4.83 -0.08
N ILE A 152 -4.20 5.53 -0.98
CA ILE A 152 -3.32 4.93 -1.99
C ILE A 152 -1.87 5.20 -1.58
N LEU A 153 -1.03 4.15 -1.56
CA LEU A 153 0.38 4.25 -1.19
C LEU A 153 1.26 3.66 -2.31
N ASP A 154 2.29 4.42 -2.69
CA ASP A 154 3.26 4.02 -3.71
C ASP A 154 4.61 3.74 -3.06
N GLU A 155 4.94 2.46 -2.82
CA GLU A 155 6.18 1.98 -2.20
C GLU A 155 6.55 2.75 -0.91
N PRO A 156 5.64 2.82 0.06
CA PRO A 156 5.84 3.68 1.23
C PRO A 156 7.00 3.23 2.12
N GLU A 157 7.41 1.95 2.05
CA GLU A 157 8.47 1.36 2.87
C GLU A 157 9.90 1.68 2.42
N SER A 158 10.06 2.38 1.29
CA SER A 158 11.39 2.70 0.73
C SER A 158 12.24 3.54 1.69
N GLY A 159 13.46 3.06 2.03
CA GLY A 159 14.39 3.78 2.90
C GLY A 159 14.07 3.72 4.40
N VAL A 160 13.27 2.75 4.83
CA VAL A 160 12.94 2.45 6.23
C VAL A 160 13.58 1.12 6.62
N ASP A 161 14.07 0.99 7.86
CA ASP A 161 14.61 -0.27 8.39
C ASP A 161 13.50 -1.32 8.62
N GLU A 162 13.86 -2.58 8.78
CA GLU A 162 12.90 -3.69 8.90
C GLU A 162 11.92 -3.51 10.07
N MET A 163 12.40 -3.03 11.23
CA MET A 163 11.54 -2.79 12.39
C MET A 163 10.56 -1.63 12.14
N GLY A 164 11.02 -0.59 11.46
CA GLY A 164 10.19 0.54 11.05
C GLY A 164 9.12 0.14 10.05
N LYS A 165 9.47 -0.74 9.09
CA LYS A 165 8.51 -1.30 8.12
C LYS A 165 7.41 -2.08 8.83
N ALA A 166 7.75 -3.04 9.69
CA ALA A 166 6.77 -3.83 10.42
C ALA A 166 5.78 -2.94 11.18
N ARG A 167 6.27 -1.96 11.95
CA ARG A 167 5.42 -0.99 12.67
C ARG A 167 4.54 -0.14 11.75
N PHE A 168 5.02 0.17 10.55
CA PHE A 168 4.23 0.93 9.58
C PHE A 168 3.10 0.08 8.97
N TYR A 169 3.37 -1.18 8.65
CA TYR A 169 2.34 -2.11 8.20
C TYR A 169 1.29 -2.38 9.28
N ASP A 170 1.70 -2.50 10.55
CA ASP A 170 0.75 -2.64 11.67
C ASP A 170 -0.16 -1.41 11.78
N LEU A 171 0.38 -0.20 11.58
CA LEU A 171 -0.41 1.02 11.53
C LEU A 171 -1.42 1.02 10.36
N LEU A 172 -1.00 0.61 9.17
CA LEU A 172 -1.90 0.49 8.02
C LEU A 172 -3.00 -0.54 8.27
N TYR A 173 -2.65 -1.68 8.87
CA TYR A 173 -3.61 -2.71 9.25
C TYR A 173 -4.64 -2.18 10.26
N GLU A 174 -4.16 -1.46 11.29
CA GLU A 174 -5.06 -0.80 12.25
C GLU A 174 -5.99 0.23 11.60
N MET A 175 -5.48 1.03 10.67
CA MET A 175 -6.29 1.99 9.91
C MET A 175 -7.39 1.29 9.11
N ASN A 176 -7.08 0.17 8.48
CA ASN A 176 -8.05 -0.61 7.73
C ASN A 176 -9.10 -1.24 8.64
N GLU A 177 -8.68 -1.94 9.73
CA GLU A 177 -9.58 -2.68 10.60
C GLU A 177 -10.42 -1.78 11.52
N LYS A 178 -9.78 -0.81 12.20
CA LYS A 178 -10.44 0.00 13.22
C LYS A 178 -11.11 1.25 12.65
N TRP A 179 -10.51 1.87 11.61
CA TRP A 179 -11.07 3.12 11.04
C TRP A 179 -11.84 2.88 9.75
N GLY A 180 -11.82 1.65 9.23
CA GLY A 180 -12.58 1.25 8.04
C GLY A 180 -12.10 1.90 6.74
N ILE A 181 -10.86 2.38 6.69
CA ILE A 181 -10.26 2.99 5.51
C ILE A 181 -9.90 1.89 4.50
N THR A 182 -10.29 2.07 3.24
CA THR A 182 -9.85 1.19 2.15
C THR A 182 -8.42 1.54 1.78
N ILE A 183 -7.55 0.54 1.68
CA ILE A 183 -6.12 0.74 1.39
C ILE A 183 -5.75 0.03 0.09
N LEU A 184 -5.11 0.77 -0.82
CA LEU A 184 -4.46 0.24 -2.01
C LEU A 184 -2.97 0.59 -1.96
N MET A 185 -2.10 -0.42 -1.87
CA MET A 185 -0.68 -0.21 -1.65
C MET A 185 0.16 -0.97 -2.67
N VAL A 186 1.09 -0.27 -3.31
CA VAL A 186 2.19 -0.91 -4.05
C VAL A 186 3.31 -1.22 -3.08
N SER A 187 3.81 -2.45 -3.09
CA SER A 187 4.93 -2.88 -2.27
C SER A 187 5.87 -3.83 -3.03
N HIS A 188 7.14 -3.77 -2.65
CA HIS A 188 8.15 -4.76 -3.05
C HIS A 188 8.32 -5.87 -2.01
N ASP A 189 7.77 -5.70 -0.82
CA ASP A 189 7.82 -6.68 0.25
C ASP A 189 6.65 -7.67 0.12
N ILE A 190 6.92 -8.76 -0.62
CA ILE A 190 5.91 -9.79 -0.89
C ILE A 190 5.45 -10.45 0.42
N GLY A 191 6.38 -10.70 1.36
CA GLY A 191 6.07 -11.34 2.66
C GLY A 191 5.05 -10.50 3.45
N MET A 192 5.33 -9.21 3.61
CA MET A 192 4.42 -8.29 4.32
C MET A 192 3.07 -8.14 3.62
N VAL A 193 3.04 -8.14 2.28
CA VAL A 193 1.78 -8.10 1.53
C VAL A 193 0.94 -9.34 1.84
N PHE A 194 1.54 -10.55 1.82
CA PHE A 194 0.81 -11.78 2.11
C PHE A 194 0.40 -11.89 3.59
N GLU A 195 1.15 -11.31 4.51
CA GLU A 195 0.82 -11.31 5.94
C GLU A 195 -0.30 -10.31 6.30
N LYS A 196 -0.25 -9.10 5.74
CA LYS A 196 -1.11 -7.97 6.20
C LYS A 196 -2.26 -7.63 5.26
N CYS A 197 -2.16 -7.92 3.95
CA CYS A 197 -3.20 -7.54 3.00
C CYS A 197 -4.30 -8.60 2.90
N LYS A 198 -5.54 -8.15 2.74
CA LYS A 198 -6.70 -9.03 2.53
C LYS A 198 -6.76 -9.55 1.10
N THR A 199 -6.34 -8.72 0.15
CA THR A 199 -6.41 -8.96 -1.28
C THR A 199 -5.06 -8.66 -1.91
N VAL A 200 -4.63 -9.48 -2.86
CA VAL A 200 -3.41 -9.29 -3.65
C VAL A 200 -3.74 -9.11 -5.12
N MET A 201 -3.03 -8.20 -5.77
CA MET A 201 -3.03 -7.97 -7.21
C MET A 201 -1.63 -8.20 -7.76
N CYS A 202 -1.50 -9.10 -8.74
CA CYS A 202 -0.26 -9.37 -9.46
C CYS A 202 -0.24 -8.61 -10.78
N LEU A 203 0.63 -7.61 -10.90
CA LEU A 203 0.71 -6.74 -12.07
C LEU A 203 2.04 -6.93 -12.81
N ASN A 204 1.95 -7.13 -14.14
CA ASN A 204 3.08 -7.00 -15.06
C ASN A 204 2.54 -6.59 -16.42
N LYS A 205 2.42 -5.29 -16.68
CA LYS A 205 1.74 -4.66 -17.82
C LYS A 205 0.26 -5.03 -17.96
N THR A 206 -0.10 -6.23 -17.57
CA THR A 206 -1.47 -6.76 -17.47
C THR A 206 -1.72 -7.27 -16.06
N LEU A 207 -2.97 -7.48 -15.68
CA LEU A 207 -3.34 -8.08 -14.41
C LEU A 207 -3.27 -9.62 -14.54
N HIS A 208 -2.36 -10.25 -13.79
CA HIS A 208 -2.14 -11.69 -13.81
C HIS A 208 -2.93 -12.43 -12.72
N CYS A 209 -3.07 -11.82 -11.55
CA CYS A 209 -3.90 -12.34 -10.48
C CYS A 209 -4.59 -11.19 -9.73
N HIS A 210 -5.78 -11.45 -9.17
CA HIS A 210 -6.50 -10.55 -8.28
C HIS A 210 -7.49 -11.37 -7.46
N GLY A 211 -7.33 -11.36 -6.15
CA GLY A 211 -8.21 -12.10 -5.25
C GLY A 211 -7.74 -12.08 -3.79
N PRO A 212 -8.49 -12.75 -2.92
CA PRO A 212 -8.12 -12.90 -1.52
C PRO A 212 -6.72 -13.50 -1.38
N THR A 213 -5.89 -12.94 -0.48
CA THR A 213 -4.50 -13.35 -0.30
C THR A 213 -4.33 -14.84 -0.09
N ARG A 214 -5.22 -15.47 0.70
CA ARG A 214 -5.22 -16.91 0.99
C ARG A 214 -5.54 -17.80 -0.22
N GLU A 215 -6.08 -17.24 -1.31
CA GLU A 215 -6.47 -17.98 -2.52
C GLU A 215 -5.45 -17.82 -3.65
N ILE A 216 -4.47 -16.91 -3.49
CA ILE A 216 -3.39 -16.71 -4.46
C ILE A 216 -2.41 -17.88 -4.34
N ARG A 217 -2.20 -18.59 -5.45
CA ARG A 217 -1.29 -19.73 -5.47
C ARG A 217 0.15 -19.29 -5.67
N PRO A 218 1.13 -19.96 -5.05
CA PRO A 218 2.55 -19.67 -5.26
C PRO A 218 2.96 -19.68 -6.74
N GLU A 219 2.34 -20.54 -7.56
CA GLU A 219 2.62 -20.63 -9.00
C GLU A 219 2.22 -19.35 -9.77
N ASP A 220 1.16 -18.66 -9.35
CA ASP A 220 0.72 -17.41 -10.00
C ASP A 220 1.72 -16.27 -9.71
N VAL A 221 2.31 -16.27 -8.51
CA VAL A 221 3.38 -15.36 -8.11
C VAL A 221 4.70 -15.72 -8.81
N LYS A 222 5.06 -17.02 -8.90
CA LYS A 222 6.26 -17.49 -9.62
C LYS A 222 6.25 -17.09 -11.09
N LYS A 223 5.12 -17.19 -11.78
CA LYS A 223 4.98 -16.75 -13.17
C LYS A 223 5.31 -15.26 -13.38
N LEU A 224 5.09 -14.45 -12.34
CA LEU A 224 5.30 -13.01 -12.38
C LEU A 224 6.77 -12.62 -12.20
N PHE A 225 7.46 -13.27 -11.26
CA PHE A 225 8.82 -12.90 -10.82
C PHE A 225 9.93 -13.80 -11.39
N GLY A 226 9.58 -14.92 -12.08
CA GLY A 226 10.56 -15.95 -12.46
C GLY A 226 10.97 -16.83 -11.27
N GLU A 227 11.68 -17.93 -11.54
CA GLU A 227 11.97 -18.95 -10.50
C GLU A 227 12.95 -18.50 -9.41
N PHE A 228 13.78 -17.47 -9.65
CA PHE A 228 14.94 -17.19 -8.78
C PHE A 228 14.63 -16.25 -7.60
N ASP A 229 13.74 -15.27 -7.75
CA ASP A 229 13.55 -14.23 -6.72
C ASP A 229 12.58 -14.62 -5.59
N ILE A 230 11.68 -15.56 -5.84
CA ILE A 230 10.64 -15.95 -4.88
C ILE A 230 11.17 -16.98 -3.89
N TRP A 231 12.08 -17.84 -4.33
CA TRP A 231 12.60 -18.94 -3.52
C TRP A 231 13.37 -18.46 -2.28
N ILE A 232 14.13 -17.37 -2.42
CA ILE A 232 14.94 -16.81 -1.32
C ILE A 232 14.06 -16.10 -0.28
N ARG A 233 12.95 -15.46 -0.69
CA ARG A 233 12.12 -14.69 0.24
C ARG A 233 11.03 -15.51 0.93
N ALA A 234 10.49 -16.54 0.29
CA ALA A 234 9.51 -17.43 0.90
C ALA A 234 10.12 -18.42 1.89
N HIS A 235 11.37 -18.87 1.68
CA HIS A 235 12.02 -19.83 2.58
C HIS A 235 12.49 -19.21 3.89
N SER A 236 12.84 -17.92 3.93
CA SER A 236 13.22 -17.26 5.18
C SER A 236 12.08 -17.13 6.19
N HIS A 237 10.83 -17.17 5.76
CA HIS A 237 9.67 -17.16 6.65
C HIS A 237 9.21 -18.58 7.06
N TYR A 238 9.34 -19.58 6.19
CA TYR A 238 8.93 -20.96 6.49
C TYR A 238 9.89 -21.69 7.45
N GLU A 239 11.18 -21.36 7.43
CA GLU A 239 12.16 -21.97 8.36
C GLU A 239 12.00 -21.49 9.81
N ILE A 240 11.43 -20.30 10.03
CA ILE A 240 11.20 -19.76 11.38
C ILE A 240 10.02 -20.45 12.07
N GLU A 241 8.96 -20.83 11.35
CA GLU A 241 7.81 -21.52 11.93
C GLU A 241 8.07 -23.00 12.26
N HIS A 242 8.89 -23.70 11.46
CA HIS A 242 9.17 -25.13 11.69
C HIS A 242 10.26 -25.40 12.73
N THR A 243 11.07 -24.41 13.14
CA THR A 243 12.05 -24.58 14.21
C THR A 243 11.45 -24.50 15.61
N HIS A 244 10.23 -23.99 15.77
CA HIS A 244 9.54 -23.92 17.06
C HIS A 244 8.70 -25.16 17.41
N GLU A 245 8.34 -26.00 16.45
CA GLU A 245 7.56 -27.22 16.72
C GLU A 245 8.40 -28.45 17.08
N ASN A 246 9.70 -28.48 16.78
CA ASN A 246 10.57 -29.66 16.99
C ASN A 246 11.36 -29.66 18.32
N SER A 247 11.17 -28.68 19.21
CA SER A 247 11.93 -28.63 20.48
C SER A 247 11.17 -29.23 21.69
N ASN A 248 10.00 -29.84 21.51
CA ASN A 248 9.17 -30.36 22.63
C ASN A 248 8.93 -31.88 22.65
N SER A 249 9.73 -32.68 21.99
CA SER A 249 9.64 -34.14 22.08
C SER A 249 10.99 -34.77 22.39
N HIS A 250 11.41 -34.76 23.65
CA HIS A 250 12.25 -35.79 24.31
C HIS A 250 12.41 -35.48 25.77
N LYS A 251 11.48 -35.92 26.58
CA LYS A 251 11.69 -36.31 27.98
C LYS A 251 10.97 -37.62 28.19
N THR A 252 11.67 -38.72 28.07
CA THR A 252 11.31 -39.99 28.65
C THR A 252 11.99 -40.13 30.01
N PRO A 253 11.34 -40.73 31.00
CA PRO A 253 11.85 -40.89 32.34
C PRO A 253 12.68 -42.19 32.47
N ASP A 254 13.71 -42.11 33.28
CA ASP A 254 14.19 -43.19 34.17
C ASP A 254 14.87 -42.54 35.37
#